data_fbd143a38e746019560f4bbc2b0ee917
#
_entry.id   fbd143a38e746019560f4bbc2b0ee917
#
_cell.length_a   1.000
_cell.length_b   1.000
_cell.length_c   1.000
_cell.angle_alpha   90.00
_cell.angle_beta   90.00
_cell.angle_gamma   90.00
#
_symmetry.space_group_name_H-M   'P 1'
#
loop_
_entity.id
_entity.type
_entity.pdbx_description
1 polymer ?
#
loop_
_entity_poly.entity_id
_entity_poly.type
_entity_poly.pdbx_seq_one_letter_code
_entity_poly.pdbx_strand_id
1 'polypeptide(L)'
;MVEGRDPTSTNSQKPWPLLPLVVADSISGNCEHVVPAAAAIQLLMAAGDVFDDIEDSDVSDSISSKYGTAIAANTGTTLLILAEKALTRLNNRGINNETTLRVIEKINSFFTNACIGQHLDLSLARSVLNEGQYLDIVKLKSASQIECCCHAGAALSTIDNMVVDLFSVFGQNLGIMAQFSNDIVGVITKKDIIRRKPTLPMFFGFSHSDDKSRSILEKAFNPSCLNEVSTDQVKNVLFSSGGIQYTSLKMSFHRELAKETHYALEHRGISVRQLMEFLN
;
A
#
# COMPACT_ATOMS: atom_id res chain seq x y z
N MET A 1 -16.90 3.74 -18.67
CA MET A 1 -17.39 2.79 -17.64
C MET A 1 -16.17 2.02 -17.18
N VAL A 2 -15.68 2.28 -15.98
CA VAL A 2 -14.71 1.42 -15.31
C VAL A 2 -15.54 0.29 -14.73
N GLU A 3 -15.54 -0.87 -15.38
CA GLU A 3 -16.15 -2.06 -14.80
C GLU A 3 -15.38 -2.40 -13.53
N GLY A 4 -16.01 -2.16 -12.39
CA GLY A 4 -15.47 -2.52 -11.09
C GLY A 4 -15.22 -4.03 -11.05
N ARG A 5 -14.11 -4.45 -10.45
CA ARG A 5 -13.85 -5.84 -10.10
C ARG A 5 -15.04 -6.36 -9.30
N ASP A 6 -15.47 -7.57 -9.61
CA ASP A 6 -16.60 -8.26 -8.98
C ASP A 6 -16.51 -8.20 -7.45
N PRO A 7 -17.49 -7.58 -6.76
CA PRO A 7 -17.48 -7.49 -5.29
C PRO A 7 -17.64 -8.85 -4.60
N THR A 8 -17.90 -9.93 -5.35
CA THR A 8 -17.99 -11.30 -4.83
C THR A 8 -16.66 -12.06 -4.86
N SER A 9 -15.60 -11.48 -5.46
CA SER A 9 -14.26 -12.06 -5.36
C SER A 9 -13.79 -11.94 -3.90
N THR A 10 -13.39 -13.03 -3.29
CA THR A 10 -12.87 -13.16 -1.90
C THR A 10 -11.57 -12.38 -1.64
N ASN A 11 -11.15 -11.53 -2.57
CA ASN A 11 -10.11 -10.54 -2.43
C ASN A 11 -10.78 -9.16 -2.26
N SER A 12 -11.44 -8.94 -1.11
CA SER A 12 -11.96 -7.64 -0.74
C SER A 12 -10.76 -6.68 -0.56
N GLN A 13 -10.40 -5.98 -1.64
CA GLN A 13 -9.51 -4.83 -1.51
C GLN A 13 -10.16 -3.89 -0.50
N LYS A 14 -9.48 -3.62 0.60
CA LYS A 14 -9.96 -2.66 1.59
C LYS A 14 -10.22 -1.33 0.86
N PRO A 15 -11.33 -0.63 1.16
CA PRO A 15 -11.70 0.58 0.45
C PRO A 15 -10.85 1.78 0.91
N TRP A 16 -9.53 1.72 0.67
CA TRP A 16 -8.57 2.75 1.08
C TRP A 16 -8.99 4.17 0.73
N PRO A 17 -9.60 4.41 -0.45
CA PRO A 17 -10.04 5.75 -0.82
C PRO A 17 -11.18 6.30 0.04
N LEU A 18 -11.86 5.48 0.83
CA LEU A 18 -12.83 5.93 1.81
C LEU A 18 -12.19 6.42 3.11
N LEU A 19 -10.94 6.06 3.39
CA LEU A 19 -10.24 6.48 4.61
C LEU A 19 -10.24 8.00 4.84
N PRO A 20 -9.96 8.87 3.85
CA PRO A 20 -10.03 10.31 4.07
C PRO A 20 -11.40 10.77 4.56
N LEU A 21 -12.47 10.14 4.04
CA LEU A 21 -13.85 10.47 4.42
C LEU A 21 -14.16 10.01 5.83
N VAL A 22 -13.76 8.78 6.19
CA VAL A 22 -13.96 8.22 7.55
C VAL A 22 -13.18 9.02 8.58
N VAL A 23 -11.95 9.43 8.27
CA VAL A 23 -11.14 10.28 9.15
C VAL A 23 -11.80 11.64 9.34
N ALA A 24 -12.26 12.29 8.28
CA ALA A 24 -12.94 13.59 8.36
C ALA A 24 -14.22 13.50 9.17
N ASP A 25 -15.03 12.48 8.94
CA ASP A 25 -16.27 12.24 9.70
C ASP A 25 -15.99 12.03 11.20
N SER A 26 -14.95 11.28 11.53
CA SER A 26 -14.51 11.04 12.90
C SER A 26 -14.11 12.33 13.64
N ILE A 27 -13.56 13.33 12.94
CA ILE A 27 -13.09 14.60 13.51
C ILE A 27 -14.23 15.63 13.61
N SER A 28 -14.99 15.80 12.52
CA SER A 28 -15.92 16.93 12.37
C SER A 28 -17.40 16.53 12.23
N GLY A 29 -17.69 15.22 12.13
CA GLY A 29 -19.04 14.73 11.82
C GLY A 29 -19.51 15.05 10.40
N ASN A 30 -18.60 15.48 9.52
CA ASN A 30 -18.87 15.81 8.11
C ASN A 30 -17.66 15.49 7.25
N CYS A 31 -17.88 14.81 6.14
CA CYS A 31 -16.82 14.43 5.21
C CYS A 31 -16.95 15.05 3.79
N GLU A 32 -18.00 15.85 3.53
CA GLU A 32 -18.25 16.37 2.16
C GLU A 32 -17.13 17.28 1.63
N HIS A 33 -16.49 18.04 2.51
CA HIS A 33 -15.41 18.95 2.14
C HIS A 33 -14.14 18.21 1.71
N VAL A 34 -13.98 16.94 2.11
CA VAL A 34 -12.80 16.11 1.80
C VAL A 34 -12.98 15.31 0.50
N VAL A 35 -14.21 15.19 -0.01
CA VAL A 35 -14.51 14.39 -1.23
C VAL A 35 -13.55 14.67 -2.41
N PRO A 36 -13.17 15.93 -2.72
CA PRO A 36 -12.23 16.19 -3.81
C PRO A 36 -10.85 15.58 -3.58
N ALA A 37 -10.33 15.61 -2.33
CA ALA A 37 -9.06 14.99 -1.99
C ALA A 37 -9.14 13.46 -2.02
N ALA A 38 -10.21 12.86 -1.49
CA ALA A 38 -10.45 11.42 -1.56
C ALA A 38 -10.52 10.94 -3.03
N ALA A 39 -11.21 11.66 -3.89
CA ALA A 39 -11.27 11.38 -5.33
C ALA A 39 -9.90 11.49 -6.00
N ALA A 40 -9.11 12.53 -5.66
CA ALA A 40 -7.77 12.70 -6.20
C ALA A 40 -6.84 11.55 -5.78
N ILE A 41 -6.84 11.18 -4.50
CA ILE A 41 -6.04 10.07 -3.98
C ILE A 41 -6.41 8.75 -4.67
N GLN A 42 -7.72 8.49 -4.88
CA GLN A 42 -8.18 7.31 -5.62
C GLN A 42 -7.63 7.30 -7.06
N LEU A 43 -7.65 8.44 -7.74
CA LEU A 43 -7.14 8.56 -9.11
C LEU A 43 -5.62 8.38 -9.16
N LEU A 44 -4.89 8.91 -8.16
CA LEU A 44 -3.43 8.72 -8.03
C LEU A 44 -3.07 7.26 -7.75
N MET A 45 -3.81 6.57 -6.86
CA MET A 45 -3.63 5.14 -6.62
C MET A 45 -3.90 4.32 -7.89
N ALA A 46 -4.99 4.61 -8.59
CA ALA A 46 -5.32 3.93 -9.84
C ALA A 46 -4.28 4.17 -10.94
N ALA A 47 -3.69 5.39 -11.00
CA ALA A 47 -2.58 5.67 -11.90
C ALA A 47 -1.34 4.84 -11.53
N GLY A 48 -1.02 4.76 -10.23
CA GLY A 48 0.05 3.93 -9.70
C GLY A 48 -0.11 2.46 -10.07
N ASP A 49 -1.32 1.89 -9.91
CA ASP A 49 -1.62 0.51 -10.31
C ASP A 49 -1.37 0.27 -11.81
N VAL A 50 -1.76 1.23 -12.66
CA VAL A 50 -1.54 1.13 -14.11
C VAL A 50 -0.06 1.15 -14.47
N PHE A 51 0.72 2.03 -13.84
CA PHE A 51 2.17 2.09 -14.08
C PHE A 51 2.90 0.88 -13.49
N ASP A 52 2.53 0.42 -12.29
CA ASP A 52 3.08 -0.80 -11.67
C ASP A 52 2.88 -2.02 -12.58
N ASP A 53 1.68 -2.20 -13.15
CA ASP A 53 1.37 -3.28 -14.10
C ASP A 53 2.24 -3.22 -15.38
N ILE A 54 2.58 -2.01 -15.86
CA ILE A 54 3.47 -1.81 -17.01
C ILE A 54 4.92 -2.17 -16.63
N GLU A 55 5.38 -1.66 -15.50
CA GLU A 55 6.76 -1.77 -15.02
C GLU A 55 7.11 -3.20 -14.62
N ASP A 56 6.18 -3.89 -13.95
CA ASP A 56 6.31 -5.30 -13.55
C ASP A 56 6.06 -6.28 -14.73
N SER A 57 5.69 -5.77 -15.91
CA SER A 57 5.29 -6.59 -17.06
C SER A 57 4.18 -7.60 -16.70
N ASP A 58 3.22 -7.17 -15.89
CA ASP A 58 2.13 -8.05 -15.43
C ASP A 58 1.19 -8.42 -16.57
N VAL A 59 1.21 -9.70 -16.95
CA VAL A 59 0.39 -10.24 -18.06
C VAL A 59 -1.03 -10.64 -17.63
N SER A 60 -1.38 -10.50 -16.37
CA SER A 60 -2.67 -10.91 -15.83
C SER A 60 -3.65 -9.75 -15.77
N ASP A 61 -4.69 -9.77 -16.59
CA ASP A 61 -5.91 -8.93 -16.52
C ASP A 61 -5.69 -7.39 -16.36
N SER A 62 -4.48 -6.91 -16.73
CA SER A 62 -4.09 -5.50 -16.67
C SER A 62 -4.56 -4.73 -17.90
N ILE A 63 -4.61 -3.38 -17.81
CA ILE A 63 -4.88 -2.53 -18.97
C ILE A 63 -3.81 -2.72 -20.04
N SER A 64 -2.53 -2.88 -19.63
CA SER A 64 -1.42 -3.09 -20.54
C SER A 64 -1.54 -4.43 -21.30
N SER A 65 -2.01 -5.49 -20.66
CA SER A 65 -2.22 -6.79 -21.31
C SER A 65 -3.43 -6.80 -22.26
N LYS A 66 -4.48 -6.04 -21.95
CA LYS A 66 -5.71 -5.98 -22.77
C LYS A 66 -5.61 -5.04 -23.96
N TYR A 67 -4.98 -3.89 -23.77
CA TYR A 67 -5.02 -2.77 -24.74
C TYR A 67 -3.65 -2.31 -25.20
N GLY A 68 -2.59 -2.89 -24.69
CA GLY A 68 -1.20 -2.54 -24.98
C GLY A 68 -0.64 -1.41 -24.12
N THR A 69 0.69 -1.40 -24.00
CA THR A 69 1.45 -0.47 -23.13
C THR A 69 1.18 1.00 -23.44
N ALA A 70 1.04 1.37 -24.72
CA ALA A 70 0.80 2.75 -25.12
C ALA A 70 -0.54 3.30 -24.57
N ILE A 71 -1.62 2.49 -24.64
CA ILE A 71 -2.93 2.87 -24.10
C ILE A 71 -2.88 2.89 -22.57
N ALA A 72 -2.22 1.93 -21.95
CA ALA A 72 -2.05 1.89 -20.51
C ALA A 72 -1.31 3.13 -19.99
N ALA A 73 -0.17 3.49 -20.59
CA ALA A 73 0.60 4.67 -20.23
C ALA A 73 -0.23 5.97 -20.38
N ASN A 74 -0.97 6.11 -21.48
CA ASN A 74 -1.86 7.26 -21.67
C ASN A 74 -3.01 7.29 -20.64
N THR A 75 -3.54 6.12 -20.25
CA THR A 75 -4.56 6.02 -19.19
C THR A 75 -3.99 6.46 -17.84
N GLY A 76 -2.81 5.95 -17.43
CA GLY A 76 -2.13 6.36 -16.20
C GLY A 76 -1.89 7.88 -16.16
N THR A 77 -1.36 8.45 -17.26
CA THR A 77 -1.15 9.91 -17.38
C THR A 77 -2.47 10.69 -17.26
N THR A 78 -3.54 10.21 -17.88
CA THR A 78 -4.86 10.85 -17.79
C THR A 78 -5.39 10.85 -16.36
N LEU A 79 -5.20 9.74 -15.62
CA LEU A 79 -5.61 9.63 -14.22
C LEU A 79 -4.84 10.64 -13.34
N LEU A 80 -3.53 10.84 -13.55
CA LEU A 80 -2.75 11.88 -12.85
C LEU A 80 -3.34 13.27 -13.08
N ILE A 81 -3.64 13.64 -14.34
CA ILE A 81 -4.21 14.95 -14.67
C ILE A 81 -5.60 15.12 -14.04
N LEU A 82 -6.43 14.07 -14.03
CA LEU A 82 -7.74 14.09 -13.39
C LEU A 82 -7.64 14.24 -11.87
N ALA A 83 -6.62 13.66 -11.25
CA ALA A 83 -6.35 13.82 -9.81
C ALA A 83 -6.03 15.28 -9.47
N GLU A 84 -5.11 15.91 -10.20
CA GLU A 84 -4.81 17.35 -10.03
C GLU A 84 -6.07 18.20 -10.22
N LYS A 85 -6.88 17.90 -11.24
CA LYS A 85 -8.15 18.59 -11.47
C LYS A 85 -9.16 18.38 -10.33
N ALA A 86 -9.16 17.23 -9.65
CA ALA A 86 -10.01 17.00 -8.49
C ALA A 86 -9.56 17.87 -7.30
N LEU A 87 -8.25 18.00 -7.06
CA LEU A 87 -7.70 18.81 -5.97
C LEU A 87 -8.08 20.29 -6.10
N THR A 88 -8.15 20.85 -7.31
CA THR A 88 -8.58 22.25 -7.50
C THR A 88 -10.01 22.52 -7.01
N ARG A 89 -10.83 21.48 -6.81
CA ARG A 89 -12.21 21.62 -6.31
C ARG A 89 -12.32 21.78 -4.80
N LEU A 90 -11.21 21.66 -4.05
CA LEU A 90 -11.19 21.90 -2.59
C LEU A 90 -11.67 23.30 -2.25
N ASN A 91 -11.28 24.31 -3.02
CA ASN A 91 -11.73 25.69 -2.84
C ASN A 91 -13.26 25.84 -2.97
N ASN A 92 -13.90 25.05 -3.84
CA ASN A 92 -15.35 25.04 -4.02
C ASN A 92 -16.10 24.41 -2.84
N ARG A 93 -15.36 23.78 -1.91
CA ARG A 93 -15.87 23.18 -0.68
C ARG A 93 -15.62 24.03 0.57
N GLY A 94 -15.24 25.29 0.38
CA GLY A 94 -14.99 26.22 1.48
C GLY A 94 -13.62 26.08 2.14
N ILE A 95 -12.73 25.27 1.59
CA ILE A 95 -11.33 25.18 2.07
C ILE A 95 -10.57 26.39 1.56
N ASN A 96 -9.89 27.11 2.46
CA ASN A 96 -9.10 28.27 2.09
C ASN A 96 -7.86 27.89 1.26
N ASN A 97 -7.32 28.85 0.51
CA ASN A 97 -6.22 28.62 -0.42
C ASN A 97 -4.96 28.08 0.27
N GLU A 98 -4.63 28.58 1.46
CA GLU A 98 -3.44 28.15 2.22
C GLU A 98 -3.53 26.67 2.59
N THR A 99 -4.64 26.24 3.16
CA THR A 99 -4.90 24.84 3.50
C THR A 99 -4.92 23.98 2.24
N THR A 100 -5.57 24.45 1.15
CA THR A 100 -5.60 23.74 -0.13
C THR A 100 -4.20 23.49 -0.67
N LEU A 101 -3.34 24.50 -0.73
CA LEU A 101 -1.97 24.37 -1.23
C LEU A 101 -1.13 23.43 -0.34
N ARG A 102 -1.25 23.55 0.98
CA ARG A 102 -0.55 22.69 1.94
C ARG A 102 -0.96 21.22 1.77
N VAL A 103 -2.26 20.94 1.58
CA VAL A 103 -2.74 19.56 1.40
C VAL A 103 -2.30 19.02 0.05
N ILE A 104 -2.35 19.81 -1.03
CA ILE A 104 -1.83 19.39 -2.34
C ILE A 104 -0.35 19.03 -2.26
N GLU A 105 0.47 19.89 -1.63
CA GLU A 105 1.90 19.63 -1.44
C GLU A 105 2.14 18.31 -0.69
N LYS A 106 1.38 18.07 0.38
CA LYS A 106 1.51 16.84 1.18
C LYS A 106 1.08 15.60 0.38
N ILE A 107 -0.04 15.64 -0.33
CA ILE A 107 -0.47 14.54 -1.20
C ILE A 107 0.62 14.23 -2.23
N ASN A 108 1.15 15.25 -2.91
CA ASN A 108 2.21 15.08 -3.90
C ASN A 108 3.51 14.53 -3.26
N SER A 109 3.84 14.94 -2.04
CA SER A 109 5.00 14.39 -1.30
C SER A 109 4.82 12.89 -1.00
N PHE A 110 3.63 12.45 -0.56
CA PHE A 110 3.35 11.04 -0.30
C PHE A 110 3.42 10.19 -1.58
N PHE A 111 2.88 10.68 -2.68
CA PHE A 111 2.95 9.97 -3.95
C PHE A 111 4.35 10.01 -4.58
N THR A 112 5.13 11.07 -4.35
CA THR A 112 6.56 11.10 -4.68
C THR A 112 7.32 10.01 -3.91
N ASN A 113 7.04 9.85 -2.61
CA ASN A 113 7.60 8.75 -1.82
C ASN A 113 7.20 7.38 -2.39
N ALA A 114 5.94 7.21 -2.83
CA ALA A 114 5.51 5.98 -3.47
C ALA A 114 6.28 5.69 -4.77
N CYS A 115 6.54 6.70 -5.60
CA CYS A 115 7.37 6.58 -6.80
C CYS A 115 8.84 6.23 -6.47
N ILE A 116 9.41 6.84 -5.41
CA ILE A 116 10.76 6.50 -4.93
C ILE A 116 10.80 5.03 -4.47
N GLY A 117 9.78 4.61 -3.70
CA GLY A 117 9.65 3.21 -3.26
C GLY A 117 9.54 2.22 -4.41
N GLN A 118 8.76 2.55 -5.44
CA GLN A 118 8.66 1.76 -6.67
C GLN A 118 9.99 1.69 -7.41
N HIS A 119 10.70 2.82 -7.55
CA HIS A 119 12.02 2.85 -8.16
C HIS A 119 13.02 1.94 -7.43
N LEU A 120 13.01 1.96 -6.10
CA LEU A 120 13.84 1.07 -5.28
C LEU A 120 13.43 -0.40 -5.47
N ASP A 121 12.15 -0.73 -5.48
CA ASP A 121 11.62 -2.07 -5.70
C ASP A 121 12.10 -2.64 -7.05
N LEU A 122 12.00 -1.85 -8.12
CA LEU A 122 12.46 -2.23 -9.46
C LEU A 122 13.99 -2.36 -9.56
N SER A 123 14.71 -1.44 -8.90
CA SER A 123 16.18 -1.39 -8.98
C SER A 123 16.83 -2.51 -8.18
N LEU A 124 16.25 -2.84 -7.01
CA LEU A 124 16.81 -3.77 -6.04
C LEU A 124 16.35 -5.22 -6.26
N ALA A 125 15.33 -5.46 -7.07
CA ALA A 125 14.85 -6.81 -7.40
C ALA A 125 15.93 -7.71 -8.03
N ARG A 126 17.04 -7.13 -8.50
CA ARG A 126 18.21 -7.84 -9.08
C ARG A 126 19.38 -8.00 -8.11
N SER A 127 19.31 -7.44 -6.91
CA SER A 127 20.34 -7.51 -5.87
C SER A 127 19.81 -8.27 -4.65
N VAL A 128 20.71 -8.76 -3.82
CA VAL A 128 20.34 -9.41 -2.54
C VAL A 128 19.91 -8.30 -1.57
N LEU A 129 18.60 -8.07 -1.47
CA LEU A 129 18.01 -7.17 -0.49
C LEU A 129 18.15 -7.77 0.93
N ASN A 130 18.24 -6.89 1.92
CA ASN A 130 18.04 -7.26 3.32
C ASN A 130 16.66 -6.81 3.81
N GLU A 131 16.25 -7.32 4.96
CA GLU A 131 14.94 -6.99 5.58
C GLU A 131 14.76 -5.48 5.79
N GLY A 132 15.82 -4.75 6.23
CA GLY A 132 15.74 -3.31 6.45
C GLY A 132 15.41 -2.54 5.18
N GLN A 133 16.09 -2.84 4.09
CA GLN A 133 15.82 -2.23 2.78
C GLN A 133 14.41 -2.57 2.29
N TYR A 134 13.96 -3.79 2.50
CA TYR A 134 12.59 -4.17 2.16
C TYR A 134 11.57 -3.35 2.96
N LEU A 135 11.77 -3.19 4.27
CA LEU A 135 10.90 -2.37 5.12
C LEU A 135 10.86 -0.90 4.68
N ASP A 136 11.98 -0.35 4.23
CA ASP A 136 12.03 1.02 3.69
C ASP A 136 11.23 1.13 2.39
N ILE A 137 11.31 0.13 1.49
CA ILE A 137 10.47 0.05 0.29
C ILE A 137 8.99 -0.02 0.67
N VAL A 138 8.62 -0.87 1.62
CA VAL A 138 7.23 -1.00 2.09
C VAL A 138 6.68 0.33 2.62
N LYS A 139 7.48 1.06 3.43
CA LYS A 139 7.09 2.37 3.95
C LYS A 139 6.89 3.39 2.84
N LEU A 140 7.81 3.44 1.88
CA LEU A 140 7.77 4.39 0.78
C LEU A 140 6.69 4.03 -0.26
N LYS A 141 6.66 2.80 -0.76
CA LYS A 141 5.77 2.38 -1.86
C LYS A 141 4.32 2.20 -1.39
N SER A 142 4.10 1.42 -0.34
CA SER A 142 2.75 0.98 0.05
C SER A 142 2.17 1.80 1.19
N ALA A 143 2.93 1.99 2.29
CA ALA A 143 2.40 2.64 3.47
C ALA A 143 2.17 4.14 3.28
N SER A 144 3.01 4.83 2.49
CA SER A 144 2.86 6.27 2.22
C SER A 144 1.50 6.62 1.59
N GLN A 145 0.94 5.74 0.77
CA GLN A 145 -0.36 5.96 0.14
C GLN A 145 -1.51 5.90 1.15
N ILE A 146 -1.45 4.96 2.10
CA ILE A 146 -2.46 4.82 3.16
C ILE A 146 -2.29 5.93 4.21
N GLU A 147 -1.06 6.28 4.53
CA GLU A 147 -0.73 7.44 5.35
C GLU A 147 -1.30 8.72 4.73
N CYS A 148 -1.15 8.92 3.42
CA CYS A 148 -1.73 10.03 2.67
C CYS A 148 -3.26 10.12 2.85
N CYS A 149 -3.97 8.99 2.78
CA CYS A 149 -5.41 8.95 2.99
C CYS A 149 -5.80 9.51 4.36
N CYS A 150 -5.15 9.04 5.43
CA CYS A 150 -5.44 9.46 6.79
C CYS A 150 -5.01 10.91 7.04
N HIS A 151 -3.81 11.29 6.57
CA HIS A 151 -3.30 12.65 6.68
C HIS A 151 -4.21 13.67 6.00
N ALA A 152 -4.61 13.42 4.75
CA ALA A 152 -5.44 14.35 3.99
C ALA A 152 -6.82 14.55 4.63
N GLY A 153 -7.45 13.47 5.11
CA GLY A 153 -8.71 13.54 5.83
C GLY A 153 -8.61 14.40 7.09
N ALA A 154 -7.55 14.21 7.88
CA ALA A 154 -7.32 14.97 9.10
C ALA A 154 -6.95 16.43 8.82
N ALA A 155 -6.00 16.69 7.91
CA ALA A 155 -5.51 18.04 7.61
C ALA A 155 -6.57 18.97 7.01
N LEU A 156 -7.60 18.39 6.38
CA LEU A 156 -8.76 19.15 5.88
C LEU A 156 -9.86 19.36 6.95
N SER A 157 -9.80 18.62 8.08
CA SER A 157 -10.89 18.61 9.08
C SER A 157 -10.49 19.21 10.41
N THR A 158 -9.20 19.46 10.67
CA THR A 158 -8.71 20.09 11.90
C THR A 158 -7.46 20.93 11.66
N ILE A 159 -7.26 21.91 12.57
CA ILE A 159 -6.01 22.69 12.64
C ILE A 159 -5.04 22.14 13.70
N ASP A 160 -5.44 21.12 14.45
CA ASP A 160 -4.60 20.47 15.47
C ASP A 160 -3.61 19.52 14.78
N ASN A 161 -2.35 19.97 14.64
CA ASN A 161 -1.29 19.19 14.01
C ASN A 161 -1.04 17.84 14.74
N MET A 162 -1.22 17.78 16.06
CA MET A 162 -1.07 16.52 16.80
C MET A 162 -2.12 15.49 16.38
N VAL A 163 -3.34 15.91 16.09
CA VAL A 163 -4.38 15.03 15.57
C VAL A 163 -4.02 14.57 14.17
N VAL A 164 -3.53 15.47 13.30
CA VAL A 164 -3.08 15.12 11.94
C VAL A 164 -1.94 14.10 11.99
N ASP A 165 -0.95 14.30 12.88
CA ASP A 165 0.18 13.40 13.04
C ASP A 165 -0.26 12.01 13.55
N LEU A 166 -1.19 11.94 14.50
CA LEU A 166 -1.74 10.67 14.99
C LEU A 166 -2.44 9.89 13.86
N PHE A 167 -3.25 10.56 13.04
CA PHE A 167 -3.86 9.92 11.89
C PHE A 167 -2.84 9.48 10.84
N SER A 168 -1.75 10.24 10.63
CA SER A 168 -0.65 9.85 9.74
C SER A 168 0.04 8.58 10.24
N VAL A 169 0.37 8.51 11.53
CA VAL A 169 0.97 7.32 12.16
C VAL A 169 0.03 6.11 12.09
N PHE A 170 -1.28 6.32 12.31
CA PHE A 170 -2.28 5.29 12.13
C PHE A 170 -2.26 4.74 10.69
N GLY A 171 -2.32 5.64 9.70
CA GLY A 171 -2.33 5.28 8.28
C GLY A 171 -1.05 4.56 7.84
N GLN A 172 0.12 5.00 8.31
CA GLN A 172 1.39 4.35 8.01
C GLN A 172 1.43 2.91 8.53
N ASN A 173 1.04 2.68 9.81
CA ASN A 173 1.01 1.32 10.38
C ASN A 173 -0.02 0.42 9.68
N LEU A 174 -1.18 0.98 9.32
CA LEU A 174 -2.20 0.28 8.55
C LEU A 174 -1.69 -0.15 7.17
N GLY A 175 -0.94 0.73 6.48
CA GLY A 175 -0.35 0.44 5.18
C GLY A 175 0.73 -0.64 5.23
N ILE A 176 1.60 -0.61 6.25
CA ILE A 176 2.61 -1.66 6.47
C ILE A 176 1.91 -3.01 6.76
N MET A 177 0.90 -3.01 7.63
CA MET A 177 0.10 -4.20 7.94
C MET A 177 -0.55 -4.80 6.68
N ALA A 178 -1.11 -3.96 5.83
CA ALA A 178 -1.72 -4.38 4.57
C ALA A 178 -0.70 -5.02 3.62
N GLN A 179 0.51 -4.46 3.52
CA GLN A 179 1.57 -5.05 2.70
C GLN A 179 1.99 -6.42 3.23
N PHE A 180 2.18 -6.59 4.54
CA PHE A 180 2.52 -7.89 5.11
C PHE A 180 1.41 -8.94 4.90
N SER A 181 0.15 -8.53 4.93
CA SER A 181 -0.97 -9.39 4.54
C SER A 181 -0.86 -9.83 3.07
N ASN A 182 -0.54 -8.90 2.16
CA ASN A 182 -0.32 -9.21 0.75
C ASN A 182 0.84 -10.18 0.54
N ASP A 183 1.95 -10.02 1.28
CA ASP A 183 3.11 -10.92 1.21
C ASP A 183 2.73 -12.36 1.62
N ILE A 184 1.97 -12.51 2.70
CA ILE A 184 1.48 -13.82 3.14
C ILE A 184 0.59 -14.45 2.07
N VAL A 185 -0.37 -13.69 1.54
CA VAL A 185 -1.28 -14.15 0.47
C VAL A 185 -0.48 -14.50 -0.79
N GLY A 186 0.52 -13.69 -1.17
CA GLY A 186 1.38 -13.93 -2.33
C GLY A 186 2.16 -15.25 -2.25
N VAL A 187 2.63 -15.62 -1.05
CA VAL A 187 3.26 -16.94 -0.80
C VAL A 187 2.21 -18.06 -0.83
N ILE A 188 1.05 -17.88 -0.17
CA ILE A 188 -0.01 -18.91 -0.12
C ILE A 188 -0.53 -19.23 -1.52
N THR A 189 -0.78 -18.21 -2.34
CA THR A 189 -1.23 -18.32 -3.73
C THR A 189 -0.11 -18.65 -4.71
N LYS A 190 1.13 -18.69 -4.25
CA LYS A 190 2.36 -18.88 -5.03
C LYS A 190 2.65 -17.76 -6.05
N LYS A 191 1.87 -16.69 -6.07
CA LYS A 191 2.01 -15.58 -7.04
C LYS A 191 3.40 -14.93 -6.91
N ASP A 192 3.85 -14.63 -5.68
CA ASP A 192 5.14 -13.98 -5.43
C ASP A 192 6.31 -14.95 -5.65
N ILE A 193 6.11 -16.25 -5.42
CA ILE A 193 7.11 -17.27 -5.71
C ILE A 193 7.34 -17.37 -7.23
N ILE A 194 6.25 -17.42 -8.03
CA ILE A 194 6.33 -17.47 -9.50
C ILE A 194 7.00 -16.21 -10.06
N ARG A 195 6.68 -15.04 -9.50
CA ARG A 195 7.25 -13.75 -9.88
C ARG A 195 8.66 -13.52 -9.31
N ARG A 196 9.12 -14.39 -8.42
CA ARG A 196 10.40 -14.24 -7.69
C ARG A 196 10.49 -12.91 -6.97
N LYS A 197 9.35 -12.46 -6.41
CA LYS A 197 9.29 -11.20 -5.69
C LYS A 197 9.90 -11.36 -4.29
N PRO A 198 10.91 -10.55 -3.93
CA PRO A 198 11.47 -10.57 -2.59
C PRO A 198 10.46 -10.00 -1.60
N THR A 199 9.94 -10.82 -0.69
CA THR A 199 8.94 -10.47 0.32
C THR A 199 9.44 -10.82 1.72
N LEU A 200 8.79 -10.30 2.77
CA LEU A 200 9.24 -10.51 4.15
C LEU A 200 9.38 -12.00 4.51
N PRO A 201 8.43 -12.91 4.15
CA PRO A 201 8.60 -14.33 4.38
C PRO A 201 9.89 -14.90 3.79
N MET A 202 10.31 -14.39 2.64
CA MET A 202 11.50 -14.86 1.95
C MET A 202 12.78 -14.41 2.64
N PHE A 203 12.89 -13.14 3.06
CA PHE A 203 14.06 -12.67 3.82
C PHE A 203 14.26 -13.46 5.09
N PHE A 204 13.18 -13.75 5.80
CA PHE A 204 13.24 -14.58 6.99
C PHE A 204 13.66 -16.01 6.66
N GLY A 205 13.07 -16.60 5.62
CA GLY A 205 13.40 -17.93 5.13
C GLY A 205 14.89 -18.07 4.76
N PHE A 206 15.45 -17.13 4.01
CA PHE A 206 16.88 -17.13 3.68
C PHE A 206 17.80 -17.08 4.90
N SER A 207 17.40 -16.29 5.92
CA SER A 207 18.23 -16.10 7.11
C SER A 207 18.16 -17.24 8.13
N HIS A 208 17.04 -17.99 8.14
CA HIS A 208 16.72 -18.94 9.21
C HIS A 208 16.52 -20.40 8.74
N SER A 209 16.70 -20.67 7.44
CA SER A 209 16.63 -22.04 6.91
C SER A 209 17.96 -22.79 7.09
N ASP A 210 17.87 -24.12 7.18
CA ASP A 210 19.04 -25.01 7.06
C ASP A 210 19.64 -24.94 5.65
N ASP A 211 20.83 -25.49 5.45
CA ASP A 211 21.56 -25.41 4.18
C ASP A 211 20.78 -26.02 3.00
N LYS A 212 20.02 -27.11 3.24
CA LYS A 212 19.20 -27.74 2.22
C LYS A 212 18.05 -26.86 1.79
N SER A 213 17.33 -26.30 2.73
CA SER A 213 16.21 -25.40 2.52
C SER A 213 16.67 -24.07 1.90
N ARG A 214 17.81 -23.55 2.35
CA ARG A 214 18.43 -22.35 1.77
C ARG A 214 18.79 -22.56 0.30
N SER A 215 19.39 -23.72 -0.05
CA SER A 215 19.69 -24.07 -1.45
C SER A 215 18.42 -24.10 -2.32
N ILE A 216 17.29 -24.55 -1.80
CA ILE A 216 16.00 -24.49 -2.51
C ILE A 216 15.59 -23.04 -2.81
N LEU A 217 15.69 -22.15 -1.80
CA LEU A 217 15.38 -20.73 -1.98
C LEU A 217 16.35 -20.07 -3.00
N GLU A 218 17.64 -20.30 -2.86
CA GLU A 218 18.66 -19.76 -3.77
C GLU A 218 18.38 -20.14 -5.22
N LYS A 219 18.07 -21.41 -5.48
CA LYS A 219 17.70 -21.90 -6.83
C LYS A 219 16.41 -21.25 -7.33
N ALA A 220 15.39 -21.12 -6.46
CA ALA A 220 14.11 -20.54 -6.83
C ALA A 220 14.24 -19.07 -7.26
N PHE A 221 15.17 -18.32 -6.65
CA PHE A 221 15.40 -16.89 -6.95
C PHE A 221 16.50 -16.65 -7.97
N ASN A 222 17.24 -17.70 -8.38
CA ASN A 222 18.26 -17.60 -9.43
C ASN A 222 17.61 -17.74 -10.82
N PRO A 223 17.66 -16.71 -11.69
CA PRO A 223 17.13 -16.79 -13.05
C PRO A 223 17.74 -17.91 -13.89
N SER A 224 18.97 -18.35 -13.58
CA SER A 224 19.66 -19.40 -14.31
C SER A 224 19.17 -20.81 -13.95
N CYS A 225 18.45 -20.98 -12.84
CA CYS A 225 17.92 -22.26 -12.33
C CYS A 225 16.42 -22.42 -12.57
N LEU A 226 15.93 -21.95 -13.74
CA LEU A 226 14.52 -22.07 -14.13
C LEU A 226 14.08 -23.55 -14.09
N ASN A 227 13.00 -23.83 -13.35
CA ASN A 227 12.36 -25.13 -13.23
C ASN A 227 13.14 -26.21 -12.43
N GLU A 228 14.25 -25.92 -11.78
CA GLU A 228 14.95 -26.87 -10.91
C GLU A 228 14.20 -27.11 -9.59
N VAL A 229 13.36 -26.17 -9.17
CA VAL A 229 12.62 -26.23 -7.89
C VAL A 229 11.15 -25.88 -8.15
N SER A 230 10.25 -26.69 -7.59
CA SER A 230 8.82 -26.41 -7.70
C SER A 230 8.37 -25.29 -6.74
N THR A 231 7.33 -24.57 -7.11
CA THR A 231 6.72 -23.55 -6.23
C THR A 231 6.22 -24.12 -4.91
N ASP A 232 5.82 -25.41 -4.88
CA ASP A 232 5.40 -26.11 -3.67
C ASP A 232 6.59 -26.35 -2.71
N GLN A 233 7.75 -26.70 -3.25
CA GLN A 233 8.95 -26.85 -2.44
C GLN A 233 9.34 -25.52 -1.77
N VAL A 234 9.33 -24.42 -2.53
CA VAL A 234 9.61 -23.06 -1.99
C VAL A 234 8.59 -22.70 -0.91
N LYS A 235 7.30 -22.86 -1.21
CA LYS A 235 6.23 -22.59 -0.24
C LYS A 235 6.42 -23.38 1.05
N ASN A 236 6.71 -24.68 0.96
CA ASN A 236 6.93 -25.54 2.13
C ASN A 236 8.14 -25.08 2.95
N VAL A 237 9.23 -24.66 2.29
CA VAL A 237 10.39 -24.08 2.99
C VAL A 237 10.00 -22.81 3.74
N LEU A 238 9.26 -21.88 3.11
CA LEU A 238 8.84 -20.64 3.76
C LEU A 238 7.89 -20.87 4.95
N PHE A 239 7.09 -21.94 4.92
CA PHE A 239 6.27 -22.35 6.07
C PHE A 239 7.13 -23.00 7.16
N SER A 240 8.00 -23.96 6.81
CA SER A 240 8.80 -24.70 7.78
C SER A 240 9.90 -23.88 8.44
N SER A 241 10.44 -22.87 7.74
CA SER A 241 11.41 -21.92 8.30
C SER A 241 10.79 -20.89 9.26
N GLY A 242 9.46 -20.79 9.32
CA GLY A 242 8.77 -19.79 10.11
C GLY A 242 8.58 -18.43 9.44
N GLY A 243 8.88 -18.29 8.15
CA GLY A 243 8.76 -17.02 7.42
C GLY A 243 7.34 -16.44 7.43
N ILE A 244 6.32 -17.28 7.28
CA ILE A 244 4.92 -16.86 7.37
C ILE A 244 4.55 -16.41 8.79
N GLN A 245 4.98 -17.18 9.81
CA GLN A 245 4.72 -16.87 11.22
C GLN A 245 5.39 -15.54 11.62
N TYR A 246 6.63 -15.33 11.19
CA TYR A 246 7.34 -14.08 11.41
C TYR A 246 6.63 -12.88 10.79
N THR A 247 6.20 -13.02 9.55
CA THR A 247 5.44 -11.95 8.86
C THR A 247 4.10 -11.67 9.56
N SER A 248 3.40 -12.71 10.01
CA SER A 248 2.17 -12.56 10.81
C SER A 248 2.42 -11.85 12.14
N LEU A 249 3.56 -12.12 12.79
CA LEU A 249 3.96 -11.44 14.03
C LEU A 249 4.23 -9.94 13.77
N LYS A 250 4.99 -9.62 12.71
CA LYS A 250 5.25 -8.23 12.30
C LYS A 250 3.94 -7.50 11.94
N MET A 251 3.04 -8.15 11.23
CA MET A 251 1.71 -7.61 10.93
C MET A 251 0.93 -7.30 12.21
N SER A 252 0.93 -8.22 13.20
CA SER A 252 0.28 -8.01 14.50
C SER A 252 0.91 -6.87 15.29
N PHE A 253 2.23 -6.72 15.23
CA PHE A 253 2.94 -5.60 15.86
C PHE A 253 2.46 -4.25 15.30
N HIS A 254 2.40 -4.08 14.00
CA HIS A 254 1.90 -2.84 13.39
C HIS A 254 0.41 -2.61 13.64
N ARG A 255 -0.37 -3.69 13.79
CA ARG A 255 -1.77 -3.59 14.23
C ARG A 255 -1.88 -2.98 15.64
N GLU A 256 -1.05 -3.42 16.57
CA GLU A 256 -1.06 -2.85 17.93
C GLU A 256 -0.58 -1.40 17.95
N LEU A 257 0.44 -1.02 17.17
CA LEU A 257 0.84 0.38 17.03
C LEU A 257 -0.29 1.27 16.47
N ALA A 258 -1.07 0.76 15.50
CA ALA A 258 -2.23 1.47 15.00
C ALA A 258 -3.34 1.61 16.07
N LYS A 259 -3.53 0.59 16.93
CA LYS A 259 -4.45 0.68 18.07
C LYS A 259 -4.00 1.68 19.13
N GLU A 260 -2.70 1.80 19.39
CA GLU A 260 -2.17 2.82 20.31
C GLU A 260 -2.52 4.22 19.84
N THR A 261 -2.39 4.51 18.54
CA THR A 261 -2.81 5.81 17.98
C THR A 261 -4.32 6.00 18.04
N HIS A 262 -5.12 4.95 17.86
CA HIS A 262 -6.56 4.97 18.05
C HIS A 262 -6.92 5.40 19.50
N TYR A 263 -6.31 4.78 20.51
CA TYR A 263 -6.56 5.17 21.91
C TYR A 263 -6.15 6.61 22.19
N ALA A 264 -5.04 7.08 21.62
CA ALA A 264 -4.61 8.47 21.76
C ALA A 264 -5.61 9.47 21.15
N LEU A 265 -6.27 9.12 20.05
CA LEU A 265 -7.33 9.92 19.42
C LEU A 265 -8.61 9.92 20.26
N GLU A 266 -9.02 8.76 20.82
CA GLU A 266 -10.18 8.68 21.72
C GLU A 266 -10.00 9.53 22.98
N HIS A 267 -8.81 9.55 23.57
CA HIS A 267 -8.48 10.42 24.72
C HIS A 267 -8.59 11.92 24.39
N ARG A 268 -8.56 12.28 23.11
CA ARG A 268 -8.81 13.65 22.61
C ARG A 268 -10.29 13.90 22.24
N GLY A 269 -11.17 12.93 22.52
CA GLY A 269 -12.60 13.04 22.24
C GLY A 269 -12.98 12.78 20.78
N ILE A 270 -12.05 12.23 19.98
CA ILE A 270 -12.29 11.88 18.57
C ILE A 270 -12.76 10.43 18.50
N SER A 271 -14.00 10.20 18.05
CA SER A 271 -14.54 8.85 17.91
C SER A 271 -14.02 8.19 16.63
N VAL A 272 -13.13 7.23 16.77
CA VAL A 272 -12.49 6.53 15.66
C VAL A 272 -12.94 5.08 15.48
N ARG A 273 -14.14 4.75 16.00
CA ARG A 273 -14.71 3.40 15.98
C ARG A 273 -14.75 2.77 14.58
N GLN A 274 -15.12 3.55 13.57
CA GLN A 274 -15.19 3.07 12.18
C GLN A 274 -13.82 2.68 11.61
N LEU A 275 -12.74 3.29 12.10
CA LEU A 275 -11.37 2.96 11.67
C LEU A 275 -10.91 1.59 12.15
N MET A 276 -11.51 1.05 13.24
CA MET A 276 -11.18 -0.30 13.72
C MET A 276 -11.53 -1.40 12.71
N GLU A 277 -12.49 -1.16 11.83
CA GLU A 277 -12.86 -2.11 10.77
C GLU A 277 -11.71 -2.33 9.77
N PHE A 278 -10.83 -1.34 9.60
CA PHE A 278 -9.65 -1.44 8.74
C PHE A 278 -8.50 -2.25 9.38
N LEU A 279 -8.56 -2.50 10.69
CA LEU A 279 -7.54 -3.30 11.41
C LEU A 279 -7.87 -4.81 11.46
N ASN A 280 -9.03 -5.24 10.97
CA ASN A 280 -9.51 -6.64 11.03
C ASN A 280 -9.17 -7.45 9.78
#